data_395d9023220fb4900c6f1015b1179079
#
_entry.id   395d9023220fb4900c6f1015b1179079
#
_cell.length_a   1.000
_cell.length_b   1.000
_cell.length_c   1.000
_cell.angle_alpha   90.00
_cell.angle_beta   90.00
_cell.angle_gamma   90.00
#
_symmetry.space_group_name_H-M   'P 1'
#
loop_
_entity.id
_entity.type
_entity.pdbx_description
1 polymer ?
#
loop_
_entity_poly.entity_id
_entity_poly.type
_entity_poly.pdbx_seq_one_letter_code
_entity_poly.pdbx_strand_id
1 'polypeptide(L)'
;MNENQNTEWKENWRDEYLKWICGFANATGGKIYIGMNDNGKVVGVSDADKLLEDIPNKVRDVLGIIVDVNLLEENGLKYIEIDVPPYSNPINYKGQYHYRSGSTKQELKGAALNRFILQRTGRHWDCHIKTSL
;
A
#
# COMPACT_ATOMS: atom_id res chain seq x y z
N MET A 1 2.22 14.74 -12.86
CA MET A 1 1.53 13.68 -12.09
C MET A 1 1.09 14.26 -10.77
N ASN A 2 -0.17 14.07 -10.40
CA ASN A 2 -0.72 14.59 -9.15
C ASN A 2 -0.99 13.45 -8.19
N GLU A 3 -0.89 13.74 -6.90
CA GLU A 3 -1.39 12.82 -5.90
C GLU A 3 -2.89 12.65 -6.08
N ASN A 4 -3.34 11.39 -6.07
CA ASN A 4 -4.74 11.08 -6.23
C ASN A 4 -5.00 9.74 -5.56
N GLN A 5 -6.15 9.11 -5.83
CA GLN A 5 -6.48 7.85 -5.17
C GLN A 5 -5.51 6.72 -5.49
N ASN A 6 -4.68 6.86 -6.53
CA ASN A 6 -3.75 5.81 -6.96
C ASN A 6 -2.29 6.16 -6.81
N THR A 7 -1.97 7.34 -6.29
CA THR A 7 -0.58 7.80 -6.21
C THR A 7 -0.34 8.59 -4.93
N GLU A 8 0.77 8.29 -4.27
CA GLU A 8 1.19 8.99 -3.06
C GLU A 8 2.66 9.35 -3.18
N TRP A 9 3.04 10.57 -2.77
CA TRP A 9 4.42 11.07 -2.81
C TRP A 9 4.96 11.27 -1.41
N LYS A 10 6.19 10.78 -1.16
CA LYS A 10 6.88 10.95 0.11
C LYS A 10 8.33 11.33 -0.16
N GLU A 11 8.87 12.27 0.62
CA GLU A 11 10.25 12.70 0.40
C GLU A 11 11.26 11.69 0.93
N ASN A 12 10.90 10.97 1.99
CA ASN A 12 11.77 9.94 2.56
C ASN A 12 10.93 8.73 2.94
N TRP A 13 11.62 7.69 3.43
CA TRP A 13 10.95 6.49 3.90
C TRP A 13 10.77 6.52 5.41
N ARG A 14 9.58 6.13 5.86
CA ARG A 14 9.30 5.83 7.27
C ARG A 14 8.52 4.52 7.32
N ASP A 15 8.81 3.71 8.32
CA ASP A 15 8.15 2.41 8.44
C ASP A 15 6.63 2.54 8.59
N GLU A 16 6.15 3.65 9.14
CA GLU A 16 4.71 3.88 9.26
C GLU A 16 4.04 4.00 7.88
N TYR A 17 4.79 4.21 6.81
CA TYR A 17 4.23 4.27 5.47
C TYR A 17 3.74 2.91 4.99
N LEU A 18 4.05 1.85 5.72
CA LEU A 18 3.43 0.55 5.48
C LEU A 18 1.91 0.62 5.61
N LYS A 19 1.39 1.57 6.38
CA LYS A 19 -0.05 1.82 6.47
C LYS A 19 -0.63 2.24 5.12
N TRP A 20 0.11 3.04 4.36
CA TRP A 20 -0.31 3.47 3.03
C TRP A 20 -0.33 2.30 2.05
N ILE A 21 0.69 1.44 2.14
CA ILE A 21 0.75 0.24 1.31
C ILE A 21 -0.44 -0.66 1.63
N CYS A 22 -0.72 -0.84 2.92
CA CYS A 22 -1.90 -1.58 3.37
C CYS A 22 -3.19 -0.97 2.78
N GLY A 23 -3.32 0.35 2.85
CA GLY A 23 -4.48 1.04 2.32
C GLY A 23 -4.69 0.84 0.83
N PHE A 24 -3.61 0.91 0.05
CA PHE A 24 -3.67 0.66 -1.39
C PHE A 24 -4.06 -0.79 -1.67
N ALA A 25 -3.44 -1.74 -0.96
CA ALA A 25 -3.72 -3.16 -1.18
C ALA A 25 -5.18 -3.50 -0.90
N ASN A 26 -5.77 -2.88 0.11
CA ASN A 26 -7.16 -3.10 0.46
C ASN A 26 -8.13 -2.39 -0.48
N ALA A 27 -7.66 -1.41 -1.23
CA ALA A 27 -8.51 -0.65 -2.14
C ALA A 27 -8.29 -1.12 -3.58
N THR A 28 -7.81 -0.25 -4.44
CA THR A 28 -7.65 -0.55 -5.88
C THR A 28 -6.20 -0.66 -6.32
N GLY A 29 -5.27 -0.74 -5.34
CA GLY A 29 -3.86 -0.70 -5.64
C GLY A 29 -3.40 0.72 -5.89
N GLY A 30 -2.11 0.88 -6.20
CA GLY A 30 -1.57 2.20 -6.49
C GLY A 30 -0.07 2.22 -6.40
N LYS A 31 0.48 3.42 -6.46
CA LYS A 31 1.92 3.63 -6.44
C LYS A 31 2.31 4.62 -5.35
N ILE A 32 3.44 4.34 -4.71
CA ILE A 32 4.03 5.24 -3.72
C ILE A 32 5.43 5.56 -4.22
N TYR A 33 5.77 6.85 -4.25
CA TYR A 33 7.10 7.30 -4.65
C TYR A 33 7.82 7.85 -3.43
N ILE A 34 9.01 7.33 -3.19
CA ILE A 34 9.88 7.78 -2.10
C ILE A 34 11.02 8.57 -2.72
N GLY A 35 11.14 9.83 -2.34
CA GLY A 35 12.10 10.76 -2.94
C GLY A 35 11.43 11.81 -3.81
N MET A 36 10.12 12.02 -3.63
CA MET A 36 9.38 13.07 -4.31
C MET A 36 8.73 14.01 -3.31
N ASN A 37 8.68 15.30 -3.64
CA ASN A 37 8.01 16.27 -2.78
C ASN A 37 6.51 16.34 -3.09
N ASP A 38 5.80 17.22 -2.40
CA ASP A 38 4.34 17.34 -2.52
C ASP A 38 3.88 17.84 -3.90
N ASN A 39 4.82 18.37 -4.69
CA ASN A 39 4.52 18.83 -6.05
C ASN A 39 4.79 17.76 -7.09
N GLY A 40 5.17 16.55 -6.66
CA GLY A 40 5.51 15.48 -7.59
C GLY A 40 6.89 15.62 -8.22
N LYS A 41 7.73 16.48 -7.65
CA LYS A 41 9.08 16.69 -8.16
C LYS A 41 10.05 15.76 -7.46
N VAL A 42 10.94 15.14 -8.24
CA VAL A 42 11.96 14.26 -7.70
C VAL A 42 12.97 15.09 -6.92
N VAL A 43 13.13 14.78 -5.64
CA VAL A 43 14.14 15.41 -4.78
C VAL A 43 15.20 14.39 -4.37
N GLY A 44 14.96 13.10 -4.67
CA GLY A 44 15.90 12.04 -4.37
C GLY A 44 15.83 11.58 -2.93
N VAL A 45 16.35 10.39 -2.68
CA VAL A 45 16.48 9.83 -1.34
C VAL A 45 17.86 9.23 -1.20
N SER A 46 18.56 9.53 -0.09
CA SER A 46 19.96 9.17 0.07
C SER A 46 20.20 7.67 0.22
N ASP A 47 19.22 6.94 0.75
CA ASP A 47 19.37 5.52 1.04
C ASP A 47 18.68 4.64 0.01
N ALA A 48 18.56 5.11 -1.24
CA ALA A 48 17.74 4.42 -2.24
C ALA A 48 18.13 2.95 -2.41
N ASP A 49 19.43 2.65 -2.49
CA ASP A 49 19.87 1.28 -2.70
C ASP A 49 19.51 0.37 -1.51
N LYS A 50 19.63 0.90 -0.30
CA LYS A 50 19.25 0.16 0.89
C LYS A 50 17.75 -0.03 0.98
N LEU A 51 16.98 1.00 0.63
CA LEU A 51 15.52 0.93 0.66
C LEU A 51 14.99 -0.07 -0.36
N LEU A 52 15.67 -0.21 -1.49
CA LEU A 52 15.29 -1.17 -2.51
C LEU A 52 15.28 -2.59 -1.97
N GLU A 53 16.12 -2.87 -0.99
CA GLU A 53 16.18 -4.17 -0.32
C GLU A 53 15.27 -4.22 0.91
N ASP A 54 15.30 -3.16 1.73
CA ASP A 54 14.58 -3.15 3.00
C ASP A 54 13.06 -3.10 2.84
N ILE A 55 12.55 -2.32 1.89
CA ILE A 55 11.11 -2.14 1.75
C ILE A 55 10.39 -3.44 1.40
N PRO A 56 10.83 -4.23 0.41
CA PRO A 56 10.15 -5.49 0.11
C PRO A 56 10.10 -6.43 1.32
N ASN A 57 11.20 -6.49 2.07
CA ASN A 57 11.28 -7.35 3.25
C ASN A 57 10.30 -6.90 4.33
N LYS A 58 10.21 -5.60 4.57
CA LYS A 58 9.29 -5.06 5.58
C LYS A 58 7.84 -5.27 5.18
N VAL A 59 7.53 -5.10 3.90
CA VAL A 59 6.18 -5.32 3.40
C VAL A 59 5.77 -6.78 3.61
N ARG A 60 6.64 -7.70 3.23
CA ARG A 60 6.37 -9.14 3.42
C ARG A 60 6.21 -9.49 4.90
N ASP A 61 7.11 -8.98 5.74
CA ASP A 61 7.13 -9.38 7.15
C ASP A 61 5.98 -8.77 7.95
N VAL A 62 5.58 -7.56 7.62
CA VAL A 62 4.54 -6.84 8.40
C VAL A 62 3.16 -7.02 7.80
N LEU A 63 3.04 -6.97 6.48
CA LEU A 63 1.74 -7.02 5.80
C LEU A 63 1.42 -8.38 5.19
N GLY A 64 2.44 -9.22 5.00
CA GLY A 64 2.22 -10.53 4.41
C GLY A 64 1.88 -10.51 2.93
N ILE A 65 2.27 -9.45 2.23
CA ILE A 65 2.00 -9.32 0.79
C ILE A 65 3.30 -9.03 0.06
N ILE A 66 3.23 -9.10 -1.26
CA ILE A 66 4.36 -8.81 -2.13
C ILE A 66 4.02 -7.60 -2.99
N VAL A 67 4.96 -6.66 -3.05
CA VAL A 67 4.82 -5.47 -3.89
C VAL A 67 6.05 -5.36 -4.78
N ASP A 68 5.93 -4.66 -5.89
CA ASP A 68 7.07 -4.38 -6.76
C ASP A 68 7.74 -3.10 -6.30
N VAL A 69 9.05 -3.16 -6.09
CA VAL A 69 9.83 -2.00 -5.67
C VAL A 69 10.91 -1.75 -6.72
N ASN A 70 10.88 -0.56 -7.31
CA ASN A 70 11.76 -0.22 -8.42
C ASN A 70 12.63 0.98 -8.06
N LEU A 71 13.91 0.90 -8.41
CA LEU A 71 14.83 2.03 -8.27
C LEU A 71 14.81 2.83 -9.55
N LEU A 72 14.46 4.10 -9.45
CA LEU A 72 14.40 5.00 -10.58
C LEU A 72 15.39 6.14 -10.37
N GLU A 73 15.73 6.80 -11.46
CA GLU A 73 16.68 7.92 -11.41
C GLU A 73 16.25 9.02 -12.38
N GLU A 74 16.32 10.26 -11.91
CA GLU A 74 16.03 11.42 -12.74
C GLU A 74 17.00 12.53 -12.38
N ASN A 75 17.74 13.02 -13.39
CA ASN A 75 18.74 14.08 -13.22
C ASN A 75 19.75 13.76 -12.12
N GLY A 76 20.19 12.50 -12.05
CA GLY A 76 21.14 12.06 -11.05
C GLY A 76 20.58 11.81 -9.67
N LEU A 77 19.29 12.02 -9.47
CA LEU A 77 18.63 11.79 -8.19
C LEU A 77 17.90 10.45 -8.20
N LYS A 78 18.23 9.62 -7.24
CA LYS A 78 17.62 8.28 -7.12
C LYS A 78 16.37 8.36 -6.26
N TYR A 79 15.34 7.67 -6.69
CA TYR A 79 14.10 7.57 -5.93
C TYR A 79 13.49 6.19 -6.13
N ILE A 80 12.49 5.86 -5.30
CA ILE A 80 11.91 4.53 -5.27
C ILE A 80 10.46 4.61 -5.70
N GLU A 81 10.04 3.66 -6.55
CA GLU A 81 8.64 3.47 -6.88
C GLU A 81 8.17 2.16 -6.27
N ILE A 82 7.11 2.23 -5.48
CA ILE A 82 6.47 1.05 -4.90
C ILE A 82 5.15 0.85 -5.61
N ASP A 83 5.01 -0.24 -6.33
CA ASP A 83 3.79 -0.56 -7.07
C ASP A 83 3.01 -1.60 -6.27
N VAL A 84 1.86 -1.20 -5.76
CA VAL A 84 1.05 -2.03 -4.86
C VAL A 84 -0.14 -2.58 -5.63
N PRO A 85 -0.22 -3.90 -5.82
CA PRO A 85 -1.41 -4.48 -6.47
C PRO A 85 -2.57 -4.54 -5.48
N PRO A 86 -3.80 -4.54 -5.97
CA PRO A 86 -4.95 -4.76 -5.09
C PRO A 86 -5.01 -6.22 -4.65
N TYR A 87 -5.38 -6.45 -3.41
CA TYR A 87 -5.55 -7.78 -2.86
C TYR A 87 -7.02 -8.01 -2.53
N SER A 88 -7.52 -9.22 -2.82
CA SER A 88 -8.90 -9.56 -2.51
C SER A 88 -9.11 -9.91 -1.06
N ASN A 89 -8.08 -10.42 -0.38
CA ASN A 89 -8.16 -10.71 1.05
C ASN A 89 -7.88 -9.46 1.86
N PRO A 90 -8.52 -9.31 3.04
CA PRO A 90 -8.22 -8.16 3.90
C PRO A 90 -6.76 -8.16 4.35
N ILE A 91 -6.12 -7.02 4.25
CA ILE A 91 -4.72 -6.84 4.66
C ILE A 91 -4.71 -5.93 5.88
N ASN A 92 -3.97 -6.33 6.92
CA ASN A 92 -3.85 -5.51 8.12
C ASN A 92 -2.41 -5.12 8.38
N TYR A 93 -2.26 -3.96 9.03
CA TYR A 93 -0.99 -3.47 9.54
C TYR A 93 -1.07 -3.57 11.06
N LYS A 94 -0.44 -4.58 11.64
CA LYS A 94 -0.41 -4.78 13.10
C LYS A 94 -1.81 -4.73 13.72
N GLY A 95 -2.77 -5.38 13.06
CA GLY A 95 -4.15 -5.44 13.52
C GLY A 95 -5.02 -4.28 13.06
N GLN A 96 -4.47 -3.30 12.38
CA GLN A 96 -5.22 -2.17 11.84
C GLN A 96 -5.50 -2.39 10.36
N TYR A 97 -6.71 -2.09 9.94
CA TYR A 97 -7.10 -2.20 8.54
C TYR A 97 -7.23 -0.82 7.94
N HIS A 98 -6.30 -0.48 7.07
CA HIS A 98 -6.29 0.82 6.38
C HIS A 98 -6.87 0.68 4.99
N TYR A 99 -7.55 1.71 4.55
CA TYR A 99 -8.19 1.75 3.23
C TYR A 99 -7.95 3.11 2.60
N ARG A 100 -7.47 3.09 1.36
CA ARG A 100 -7.24 4.33 0.63
C ARG A 100 -8.54 4.78 0.00
N SER A 101 -9.00 5.97 0.37
CA SER A 101 -10.24 6.54 -0.16
C SER A 101 -9.92 7.93 -0.70
N GLY A 102 -10.09 8.11 -2.01
CA GLY A 102 -9.67 9.34 -2.66
C GLY A 102 -8.17 9.52 -2.52
N SER A 103 -7.74 10.66 -2.02
CA SER A 103 -6.32 10.93 -1.78
C SER A 103 -5.95 10.77 -0.31
N THR A 104 -6.80 10.16 0.50
CA THR A 104 -6.56 9.99 1.92
C THR A 104 -6.53 8.52 2.32
N LYS A 105 -5.92 8.26 3.46
CA LYS A 105 -5.88 6.94 4.06
C LYS A 105 -6.76 6.98 5.31
N GLN A 106 -7.64 6.00 5.43
CA GLN A 106 -8.52 5.88 6.58
C GLN A 106 -8.34 4.54 7.24
N GLU A 107 -8.40 4.53 8.56
CA GLU A 107 -8.42 3.27 9.30
C GLU A 107 -9.87 2.82 9.44
N LEU A 108 -10.14 1.59 9.04
CA LEU A 108 -11.49 1.03 9.13
C LEU A 108 -11.74 0.54 10.56
N LYS A 109 -12.86 0.98 11.13
CA LYS A 109 -13.27 0.62 12.48
C LYS A 109 -14.77 0.38 12.52
N GLY A 110 -15.22 -0.36 13.55
CA GLY A 110 -16.63 -0.55 13.80
C GLY A 110 -17.38 -1.14 12.61
N ALA A 111 -18.51 -0.54 12.28
CA ALA A 111 -19.37 -1.04 11.21
C ALA A 111 -18.67 -1.07 9.85
N ALA A 112 -17.86 -0.05 9.57
CA ALA A 112 -17.13 0.00 8.30
C ALA A 112 -16.14 -1.15 8.18
N LEU A 113 -15.45 -1.49 9.26
CA LEU A 113 -14.53 -2.62 9.27
C LEU A 113 -15.27 -3.94 9.10
N ASN A 114 -16.36 -4.12 9.83
CA ASN A 114 -17.16 -5.34 9.73
C ASN A 114 -17.67 -5.54 8.31
N ARG A 115 -18.16 -4.47 7.70
CA ARG A 115 -18.65 -4.52 6.33
C ARG A 115 -17.53 -4.91 5.36
N PHE A 116 -16.37 -4.30 5.53
CA PHE A 116 -15.22 -4.58 4.66
C PHE A 116 -14.81 -6.05 4.74
N ILE A 117 -14.69 -6.56 5.96
CA ILE A 117 -14.28 -7.96 6.17
C ILE A 117 -15.32 -8.90 5.58
N LEU A 118 -16.59 -8.63 5.79
CA LEU A 118 -17.67 -9.47 5.26
C LEU A 118 -17.65 -9.48 3.72
N GLN A 119 -17.46 -8.32 3.11
CA GLN A 119 -17.42 -8.25 1.65
C GLN A 119 -16.24 -9.02 1.07
N ARG A 120 -15.10 -9.03 1.76
CA ARG A 120 -13.91 -9.71 1.27
C ARG A 120 -13.92 -11.21 1.56
N THR A 121 -14.41 -11.61 2.72
CA THR A 121 -14.41 -13.01 3.12
C THR A 121 -15.75 -13.69 2.87
N GLY A 122 -16.84 -12.93 2.87
CA GLY A 122 -18.18 -13.48 2.67
C GLY A 122 -18.36 -14.19 1.34
N ARG A 123 -17.65 -13.75 0.31
CA ARG A 123 -17.73 -14.41 -0.99
C ARG A 123 -17.24 -15.85 -0.91
N HIS A 124 -16.12 -16.06 -0.26
CA HIS A 124 -15.59 -17.41 -0.06
C HIS A 124 -16.51 -18.23 0.82
N TRP A 125 -17.03 -17.59 1.86
CA TRP A 125 -17.92 -18.22 2.79
C TRP A 125 -19.21 -18.68 2.09
N ASP A 126 -19.81 -17.82 1.28
CA ASP A 126 -21.01 -18.15 0.52
C ASP A 126 -20.79 -19.30 -0.45
N CYS A 127 -19.67 -19.27 -1.18
CA CYS A 127 -19.34 -20.37 -2.08
C CYS A 127 -19.15 -21.67 -1.34
N HIS A 128 -18.53 -21.61 -0.18
CA HIS A 128 -18.29 -22.79 0.65
C HIS A 128 -19.60 -23.37 1.16
N ILE A 129 -20.49 -22.51 1.64
CA ILE A 129 -21.79 -22.94 2.15
C ILE A 129 -22.59 -23.63 1.04
N LYS A 130 -22.60 -23.05 -0.13
CA LYS A 130 -23.33 -23.63 -1.27
C LYS A 130 -22.80 -25.00 -1.63
N THR A 131 -21.49 -25.18 -1.56
CA THR A 131 -20.89 -26.47 -1.85
C THR A 131 -21.16 -27.51 -0.78
N SER A 132 -21.30 -27.08 0.45
CA SER A 132 -21.52 -28.02 1.55
C SER A 132 -22.97 -28.45 1.68
N LEU A 133 -23.86 -27.75 1.02
CA LEU A 133 -25.28 -28.11 1.03
C LEU A 133 -25.59 -29.08 -0.08
#